data_2c9a701e7656c869244cde5c618c08f9
#
_entry.id   2c9a701e7656c869244cde5c618c08f9
#
_cell.length_a   1.000
_cell.length_b   1.000
_cell.length_c   1.000
_cell.angle_alpha   90.00
_cell.angle_beta   90.00
_cell.angle_gamma   90.00
#
_symmetry.space_group_name_H-M   'P 1'
#
loop_
_entity.id
_entity.type
_entity.pdbx_description
1 polymer ?
#
loop_
_entity_poly.entity_id
_entity_poly.type
_entity_poly.pdbx_seq_one_letter_code
_entity_poly.pdbx_strand_id
1 'polypeptide(L)'
;MVDRHEEIKKSYKQLGGIADVYDGIITRSTLIGKIMDSVIWGLDEKLAAKWVNDALAPIPENFSGKLLEVPVGTGVITMPVFKTLDKAEITCLDYSADMMKNAQKRAEAMDIRNVSFVQGDVGKLPFEDESFDIVLSLNGFHAFPDKEAAYSETYRVLKKGGIFCGCFYIAREFDRTDWFVKHMYVPKGFFTPPFETKNSLKERLEKMYEKADVHSVNAEGVFCCIK
;
A
#
# COMPACT_ATOMS: atom_id res chain seq x y z
N MET A 1 -16.19 4.86 23.29
CA MET A 1 -15.00 4.70 22.42
C MET A 1 -15.48 4.92 20.99
N VAL A 2 -14.89 5.89 20.30
CA VAL A 2 -15.19 6.10 18.87
C VAL A 2 -14.61 4.89 18.13
N ASP A 3 -15.42 4.30 17.26
CA ASP A 3 -14.98 3.16 16.46
C ASP A 3 -13.89 3.65 15.49
N ARG A 4 -12.68 3.14 15.63
CA ARG A 4 -11.52 3.55 14.84
C ARG A 4 -11.71 3.27 13.35
N HIS A 5 -12.49 2.22 12.99
CA HIS A 5 -12.86 1.94 11.62
C HIS A 5 -13.72 3.06 11.02
N GLU A 6 -14.67 3.62 11.78
CA GLU A 6 -15.50 4.74 11.32
C GLU A 6 -14.70 6.05 11.17
N GLU A 7 -13.72 6.31 12.05
CA GLU A 7 -12.82 7.45 11.89
C GLU A 7 -11.98 7.35 10.62
N ILE A 8 -11.38 6.21 10.38
CA ILE A 8 -10.58 5.94 9.17
C ILE A 8 -11.47 6.07 7.93
N LYS A 9 -12.65 5.46 7.92
CA LYS A 9 -13.63 5.57 6.83
C LYS A 9 -13.98 7.03 6.52
N LYS A 10 -14.22 7.84 7.55
CA LYS A 10 -14.52 9.27 7.39
C LYS A 10 -13.33 10.03 6.79
N SER A 11 -12.11 9.74 7.24
CA SER A 11 -10.89 10.37 6.74
C SER A 11 -10.65 10.02 5.26
N TYR A 12 -10.78 8.75 4.90
CA TYR A 12 -10.63 8.31 3.51
C TYR A 12 -11.78 8.78 2.61
N LYS A 13 -12.98 8.95 3.13
CA LYS A 13 -14.09 9.57 2.37
C LYS A 13 -13.75 11.03 2.00
N GLN A 14 -13.11 11.77 2.91
CA GLN A 14 -12.65 13.13 2.59
C GLN A 14 -11.55 13.10 1.53
N LEU A 15 -10.60 12.15 1.59
CA LEU A 15 -9.56 11.97 0.57
C LEU A 15 -10.14 11.53 -0.78
N GLY A 16 -11.11 10.62 -0.78
CA GLY A 16 -11.77 10.18 -2.02
C GLY A 16 -12.49 11.30 -2.77
N GLY A 17 -13.01 12.30 -2.05
CA GLY A 17 -13.62 13.49 -2.63
C GLY A 17 -12.62 14.48 -3.24
N ILE A 18 -11.32 14.33 -2.95
CA ILE A 18 -10.21 15.12 -3.50
C ILE A 18 -9.15 14.22 -4.14
N ALA A 19 -9.59 13.14 -4.77
CA ALA A 19 -8.70 12.11 -5.34
C ALA A 19 -7.64 12.69 -6.28
N ASP A 20 -8.00 13.65 -7.12
CA ASP A 20 -7.05 14.31 -8.03
C ASP A 20 -5.93 15.05 -7.29
N VAL A 21 -6.25 15.65 -6.13
CA VAL A 21 -5.24 16.30 -5.27
C VAL A 21 -4.36 15.27 -4.61
N TYR A 22 -4.97 14.19 -4.09
CA TYR A 22 -4.25 13.07 -3.50
C TYR A 22 -3.31 12.41 -4.51
N ASP A 23 -3.82 12.09 -5.70
CA ASP A 23 -3.04 11.53 -6.81
C ASP A 23 -1.90 12.47 -7.22
N GLY A 24 -2.18 13.78 -7.29
CA GLY A 24 -1.18 14.79 -7.59
C GLY A 24 -0.04 14.88 -6.57
N ILE A 25 -0.31 14.56 -5.31
CA ILE A 25 0.70 14.45 -4.25
C ILE A 25 1.49 13.15 -4.43
N ILE A 26 0.82 12.00 -4.47
CA ILE A 26 1.47 10.68 -4.54
C ILE A 26 2.32 10.51 -5.80
N THR A 27 1.84 11.00 -6.95
CA THR A 27 2.58 10.90 -8.23
C THR A 27 3.53 12.07 -8.48
N ARG A 28 3.54 13.09 -7.60
CA ARG A 28 4.30 14.33 -7.80
C ARG A 28 3.96 15.05 -9.12
N SER A 29 2.80 14.80 -9.68
CA SER A 29 2.37 15.41 -10.93
C SER A 29 2.02 16.90 -10.79
N THR A 30 1.80 17.37 -9.55
CA THR A 30 1.56 18.76 -9.23
C THR A 30 2.76 19.41 -8.54
N LEU A 31 2.90 20.74 -8.69
CA LEU A 31 3.94 21.50 -7.99
C LEU A 31 3.80 21.39 -6.45
N ILE A 32 2.57 21.40 -5.96
CA ILE A 32 2.27 21.24 -4.53
C ILE A 32 2.70 19.84 -4.07
N GLY A 33 2.40 18.79 -4.84
CA GLY A 33 2.84 17.43 -4.55
C GLY A 33 4.36 17.32 -4.46
N LYS A 34 5.09 17.87 -5.43
CA LYS A 34 6.57 17.91 -5.41
C LYS A 34 7.12 18.62 -4.17
N ILE A 35 6.54 19.75 -3.78
CA ILE A 35 6.96 20.51 -2.60
C ILE A 35 6.64 19.70 -1.33
N MET A 36 5.44 19.14 -1.21
CA MET A 36 5.05 18.35 -0.04
C MET A 36 5.94 17.12 0.14
N ASP A 37 6.19 16.35 -0.90
CA ASP A 37 7.08 15.20 -0.86
C ASP A 37 8.50 15.60 -0.48
N SER A 38 9.03 16.66 -1.08
CA SER A 38 10.37 17.14 -0.75
C SER A 38 10.46 17.67 0.69
N VAL A 39 9.43 18.40 1.14
CA VAL A 39 9.44 19.01 2.48
C VAL A 39 9.09 18.00 3.57
N ILE A 40 8.07 17.14 3.36
CA ILE A 40 7.59 16.21 4.39
C ILE A 40 8.40 14.91 4.38
N TRP A 41 8.56 14.31 3.19
CA TRP A 41 9.15 12.98 3.03
C TRP A 41 10.64 13.01 2.67
N GLY A 42 11.19 14.20 2.39
CA GLY A 42 12.58 14.34 1.94
C GLY A 42 12.86 13.66 0.61
N LEU A 43 11.82 13.41 -0.19
CA LEU A 43 11.94 12.72 -1.46
C LEU A 43 12.19 13.72 -2.58
N ASP A 44 13.28 13.55 -3.30
CA ASP A 44 13.49 14.12 -4.63
C ASP A 44 12.89 13.20 -5.69
N GLU A 45 13.04 13.56 -6.96
CA GLU A 45 12.47 12.77 -8.06
C GLU A 45 13.09 11.36 -8.16
N LYS A 46 14.38 11.23 -7.85
CA LYS A 46 15.09 9.94 -7.90
C LYS A 46 14.66 9.04 -6.74
N LEU A 47 14.56 9.58 -5.53
CA LEU A 47 14.12 8.83 -4.36
C LEU A 47 12.65 8.43 -4.45
N ALA A 48 11.79 9.33 -5.00
CA ALA A 48 10.39 9.01 -5.22
C ALA A 48 10.20 7.89 -6.25
N ALA A 49 10.95 7.90 -7.36
CA ALA A 49 10.94 6.79 -8.29
C ALA A 49 11.54 5.51 -7.68
N LYS A 50 12.57 5.66 -6.85
CA LYS A 50 13.27 4.51 -6.26
C LYS A 50 12.35 3.67 -5.38
N TRP A 51 11.63 4.25 -4.40
CA TRP A 51 10.80 3.46 -3.50
C TRP A 51 9.66 2.74 -4.23
N VAL A 52 9.06 3.38 -5.25
CA VAL A 52 8.03 2.75 -6.09
C VAL A 52 8.60 1.57 -6.86
N ASN A 53 9.74 1.78 -7.53
CA ASN A 53 10.39 0.74 -8.31
C ASN A 53 10.84 -0.43 -7.42
N ASP A 54 11.44 -0.14 -6.27
CA ASP A 54 11.91 -1.18 -5.33
C ASP A 54 10.71 -2.00 -4.78
N ALA A 55 9.58 -1.35 -4.47
CA ALA A 55 8.38 -2.04 -3.96
C ALA A 55 7.71 -2.93 -5.01
N LEU A 56 7.81 -2.57 -6.30
CA LEU A 56 7.20 -3.29 -7.41
C LEU A 56 8.15 -4.28 -8.10
N ALA A 57 9.47 -4.12 -7.92
CA ALA A 57 10.49 -4.99 -8.54
C ALA A 57 10.31 -6.50 -8.27
N PRO A 58 9.73 -6.96 -7.13
CA PRO A 58 9.47 -8.38 -6.93
C PRO A 58 8.42 -8.99 -7.86
N ILE A 59 7.63 -8.16 -8.55
CA ILE A 59 6.60 -8.64 -9.50
C ILE A 59 7.28 -8.91 -10.86
N PRO A 60 7.30 -10.16 -11.35
CA PRO A 60 7.91 -10.46 -12.65
C PRO A 60 7.18 -9.76 -13.81
N GLU A 61 7.91 -9.25 -14.80
CA GLU A 61 7.33 -8.57 -15.98
C GLU A 61 6.32 -9.44 -16.76
N ASN A 62 6.54 -10.75 -16.80
CA ASN A 62 5.65 -11.72 -17.47
C ASN A 62 4.81 -12.52 -16.48
N PHE A 63 4.45 -11.94 -15.34
CA PHE A 63 3.66 -12.61 -14.33
C PHE A 63 2.29 -13.04 -14.87
N SER A 64 1.89 -14.29 -14.59
CA SER A 64 0.64 -14.89 -15.08
C SER A 64 -0.17 -15.61 -14.01
N GLY A 65 0.15 -15.35 -12.73
CA GLY A 65 -0.56 -15.92 -11.58
C GLY A 65 -1.66 -15.00 -11.03
N LYS A 66 -2.06 -15.27 -9.80
CA LYS A 66 -3.03 -14.47 -9.04
C LYS A 66 -2.33 -13.46 -8.14
N LEU A 67 -2.67 -12.19 -8.31
CA LEU A 67 -2.15 -11.09 -7.50
C LEU A 67 -3.28 -10.44 -6.70
N LEU A 68 -3.06 -10.24 -5.40
CA LEU A 68 -3.92 -9.41 -4.55
C LEU A 68 -3.19 -8.10 -4.24
N GLU A 69 -3.83 -6.97 -4.52
CA GLU A 69 -3.41 -5.66 -4.01
C GLU A 69 -4.30 -5.22 -2.86
N VAL A 70 -3.71 -4.82 -1.73
CA VAL A 70 -4.43 -4.32 -0.55
C VAL A 70 -3.61 -3.30 0.25
N PRO A 71 -4.13 -2.07 0.41
CA PRO A 71 -5.28 -1.47 -0.23
C PRO A 71 -4.94 -0.96 -1.63
N VAL A 72 -5.92 -0.94 -2.55
CA VAL A 72 -5.69 -0.39 -3.89
C VAL A 72 -5.67 1.14 -3.92
N GLY A 73 -6.32 1.78 -2.96
CA GLY A 73 -6.48 3.23 -2.96
C GLY A 73 -7.14 3.74 -4.25
N THR A 74 -6.54 4.75 -4.88
CA THR A 74 -6.97 5.26 -6.18
C THR A 74 -6.39 4.50 -7.37
N GLY A 75 -5.48 3.56 -7.14
CA GLY A 75 -4.79 2.78 -8.17
C GLY A 75 -3.83 3.61 -9.04
N VAL A 76 -3.47 4.82 -8.61
CA VAL A 76 -2.66 5.74 -9.43
C VAL A 76 -1.26 5.20 -9.73
N ILE A 77 -0.67 4.44 -8.82
CA ILE A 77 0.65 3.81 -9.00
C ILE A 77 0.52 2.49 -9.75
N THR A 78 -0.45 1.67 -9.37
CA THR A 78 -0.47 0.26 -9.75
C THR A 78 -1.21 -0.02 -11.05
N MET A 79 -2.24 0.75 -11.41
CA MET A 79 -2.96 0.53 -12.68
C MET A 79 -2.07 0.61 -13.93
N PRO A 80 -1.10 1.55 -14.04
CA PRO A 80 -0.15 1.53 -15.16
C PRO A 80 0.67 0.24 -15.24
N VAL A 81 1.07 -0.32 -14.09
CA VAL A 81 1.81 -1.60 -14.02
C VAL A 81 0.89 -2.77 -14.37
N PHE A 82 -0.33 -2.80 -13.82
CA PHE A 82 -1.28 -3.88 -14.09
C PHE A 82 -1.68 -3.97 -15.56
N LYS A 83 -1.67 -2.85 -16.28
CA LYS A 83 -1.87 -2.85 -17.73
C LYS A 83 -0.80 -3.66 -18.48
N THR A 84 0.42 -3.76 -17.95
CA THR A 84 1.50 -4.54 -18.57
C THR A 84 1.45 -6.03 -18.20
N LEU A 85 0.69 -6.39 -17.17
CA LEU A 85 0.53 -7.76 -16.67
C LEU A 85 -0.74 -8.42 -17.23
N ASP A 86 -0.90 -8.39 -18.54
CA ASP A 86 -2.12 -8.81 -19.24
C ASP A 86 -2.52 -10.29 -19.03
N LYS A 87 -1.58 -11.13 -18.57
CA LYS A 87 -1.80 -12.56 -18.28
C LYS A 87 -2.09 -12.86 -16.81
N ALA A 88 -1.95 -11.87 -15.94
CA ALA A 88 -2.23 -12.03 -14.50
C ALA A 88 -3.73 -11.93 -14.23
N GLU A 89 -4.19 -12.60 -13.19
CA GLU A 89 -5.51 -12.40 -12.57
C GLU A 89 -5.32 -11.52 -11.34
N ILE A 90 -5.79 -10.27 -11.39
CA ILE A 90 -5.51 -9.27 -10.37
C ILE A 90 -6.79 -8.97 -9.59
N THR A 91 -6.71 -9.07 -8.28
CA THR A 91 -7.78 -8.66 -7.37
C THR A 91 -7.31 -7.45 -6.56
N CYS A 92 -8.08 -6.37 -6.61
CA CYS A 92 -7.84 -5.14 -5.86
C CYS A 92 -8.85 -5.02 -4.73
N LEU A 93 -8.37 -4.91 -3.48
CA LEU A 93 -9.24 -4.74 -2.32
C LEU A 93 -8.99 -3.38 -1.67
N ASP A 94 -10.08 -2.73 -1.26
CA ASP A 94 -10.03 -1.52 -0.43
C ASP A 94 -11.23 -1.48 0.53
N TYR A 95 -11.02 -0.88 1.70
CA TYR A 95 -12.09 -0.63 2.65
C TYR A 95 -12.98 0.55 2.21
N SER A 96 -12.38 1.55 1.54
CA SER A 96 -13.05 2.76 1.06
C SER A 96 -13.67 2.55 -0.32
N ALA A 97 -15.01 2.53 -0.39
CA ALA A 97 -15.73 2.46 -1.66
C ALA A 97 -15.38 3.64 -2.60
N ASP A 98 -15.13 4.84 -2.05
CA ASP A 98 -14.80 6.03 -2.83
C ASP A 98 -13.40 5.91 -3.45
N MET A 99 -12.40 5.40 -2.71
CA MET A 99 -11.06 5.12 -3.26
C MET A 99 -11.13 4.05 -4.35
N MET A 100 -11.79 2.94 -4.07
CA MET A 100 -11.96 1.85 -5.02
C MET A 100 -12.68 2.29 -6.30
N LYS A 101 -13.70 3.16 -6.19
CA LYS A 101 -14.38 3.74 -7.36
C LYS A 101 -13.44 4.54 -8.27
N ASN A 102 -12.45 5.24 -7.70
CA ASN A 102 -11.45 5.95 -8.49
C ASN A 102 -10.49 4.97 -9.19
N ALA A 103 -10.08 3.89 -8.51
CA ALA A 103 -9.29 2.83 -9.11
C ALA A 103 -10.03 2.14 -10.27
N GLN A 104 -11.34 1.86 -10.11
CA GLN A 104 -12.20 1.30 -11.15
C GLN A 104 -12.25 2.19 -12.39
N LYS A 105 -12.54 3.50 -12.21
CA LYS A 105 -12.55 4.47 -13.32
C LYS A 105 -11.22 4.53 -14.06
N ARG A 106 -10.11 4.41 -13.32
CA ARG A 106 -8.77 4.41 -13.89
C ARG A 106 -8.52 3.15 -14.72
N ALA A 107 -8.89 1.98 -14.19
CA ALA A 107 -8.81 0.72 -14.91
C ALA A 107 -9.64 0.74 -16.20
N GLU A 108 -10.88 1.25 -16.14
CA GLU A 108 -11.75 1.43 -17.30
C GLU A 108 -11.12 2.38 -18.34
N ALA A 109 -10.64 3.55 -17.92
CA ALA A 109 -10.01 4.55 -18.80
C ALA A 109 -8.74 4.02 -19.48
N MET A 110 -8.05 3.07 -18.85
CA MET A 110 -6.85 2.44 -19.38
C MET A 110 -7.15 1.12 -20.14
N ASP A 111 -8.42 0.69 -20.26
CA ASP A 111 -8.84 -0.60 -20.83
C ASP A 111 -8.10 -1.79 -20.19
N ILE A 112 -8.06 -1.85 -18.86
CA ILE A 112 -7.49 -2.96 -18.08
C ILE A 112 -8.61 -3.93 -17.76
N ARG A 113 -8.54 -5.17 -18.28
CA ARG A 113 -9.63 -6.14 -18.23
C ARG A 113 -9.41 -7.29 -17.26
N ASN A 114 -8.20 -7.46 -16.80
CA ASN A 114 -7.77 -8.55 -15.91
C ASN A 114 -7.73 -8.14 -14.42
N VAL A 115 -8.40 -7.04 -14.07
CA VAL A 115 -8.52 -6.53 -12.69
C VAL A 115 -9.96 -6.66 -12.20
N SER A 116 -10.13 -7.23 -11.03
CA SER A 116 -11.38 -7.29 -10.27
C SER A 116 -11.28 -6.45 -8.99
N PHE A 117 -12.43 -5.95 -8.48
CA PHE A 117 -12.46 -5.08 -7.31
C PHE A 117 -13.37 -5.66 -6.24
N VAL A 118 -12.88 -5.73 -5.00
CA VAL A 118 -13.60 -6.24 -3.84
C VAL A 118 -13.54 -5.22 -2.71
N GLN A 119 -14.69 -4.78 -2.23
CA GLN A 119 -14.72 -3.95 -1.03
C GLN A 119 -14.61 -4.83 0.21
N GLY A 120 -13.63 -4.56 1.08
CA GLY A 120 -13.40 -5.40 2.26
C GLY A 120 -12.39 -4.83 3.24
N ASP A 121 -12.27 -5.51 4.36
CA ASP A 121 -11.30 -5.23 5.41
C ASP A 121 -10.09 -6.15 5.24
N VAL A 122 -8.88 -5.59 5.25
CA VAL A 122 -7.64 -6.37 5.18
C VAL A 122 -7.47 -7.29 6.39
N GLY A 123 -8.01 -6.93 7.54
CA GLY A 123 -8.00 -7.77 8.75
C GLY A 123 -8.97 -8.96 8.68
N LYS A 124 -9.79 -9.05 7.62
CA LYS A 124 -10.72 -10.17 7.38
C LYS A 124 -10.94 -10.33 5.88
N LEU A 125 -9.92 -10.85 5.19
CA LEU A 125 -9.96 -11.03 3.74
C LEU A 125 -10.99 -12.09 3.31
N PRO A 126 -11.90 -11.79 2.36
CA PRO A 126 -12.93 -12.72 1.91
C PRO A 126 -12.40 -13.74 0.89
N PHE A 127 -11.20 -14.26 1.11
CA PHE A 127 -10.51 -15.19 0.22
C PHE A 127 -10.09 -16.44 0.98
N GLU A 128 -9.97 -17.55 0.26
CA GLU A 128 -9.47 -18.81 0.81
C GLU A 128 -7.97 -18.73 1.14
N ASP A 129 -7.51 -19.66 1.98
CA ASP A 129 -6.10 -19.84 2.28
C ASP A 129 -5.32 -20.14 1.00
N GLU A 130 -4.09 -19.64 0.91
CA GLU A 130 -3.16 -19.97 -0.18
C GLU A 130 -3.76 -19.74 -1.60
N SER A 131 -4.55 -18.67 -1.78
CA SER A 131 -5.23 -18.36 -3.04
C SER A 131 -4.44 -17.46 -3.97
N PHE A 132 -3.44 -16.71 -3.48
CA PHE A 132 -2.66 -15.76 -4.28
C PHE A 132 -1.18 -16.13 -4.36
N ASP A 133 -0.60 -15.89 -5.54
CA ASP A 133 0.83 -16.08 -5.79
C ASP A 133 1.62 -14.85 -5.33
N ILE A 134 1.02 -13.67 -5.42
CA ILE A 134 1.58 -12.40 -4.93
C ILE A 134 0.54 -11.65 -4.12
N VAL A 135 0.96 -11.09 -2.98
CA VAL A 135 0.22 -10.07 -2.23
C VAL A 135 1.04 -8.80 -2.23
N LEU A 136 0.47 -7.73 -2.79
CA LEU A 136 1.08 -6.40 -2.88
C LEU A 136 0.40 -5.45 -1.89
N SER A 137 1.17 -4.70 -1.11
CA SER A 137 0.64 -3.65 -0.25
C SER A 137 1.45 -2.37 -0.37
N LEU A 138 0.87 -1.35 -1.00
CA LEU A 138 1.46 -0.03 -1.10
C LEU A 138 0.75 0.96 -0.17
N ASN A 139 1.50 1.56 0.74
CA ASN A 139 1.01 2.59 1.67
C ASN A 139 -0.21 2.19 2.51
N GLY A 140 -0.34 0.91 2.87
CA GLY A 140 -1.47 0.38 3.64
C GLY A 140 -1.20 0.26 5.13
N PHE A 141 -0.14 -0.45 5.53
CA PHE A 141 0.08 -0.90 6.91
C PHE A 141 0.20 0.23 7.94
N HIS A 142 0.68 1.41 7.57
CA HIS A 142 0.70 2.54 8.49
C HIS A 142 -0.71 3.08 8.83
N ALA A 143 -1.71 2.77 8.01
CA ALA A 143 -3.08 3.25 8.17
C ALA A 143 -4.02 2.21 8.80
N PHE A 144 -3.74 0.92 8.64
CA PHE A 144 -4.64 -0.15 9.10
C PHE A 144 -4.91 -0.07 10.61
N PRO A 145 -6.18 -0.22 11.03
CA PRO A 145 -6.56 -0.16 12.44
C PRO A 145 -6.06 -1.37 13.23
N ASP A 146 -6.13 -2.56 12.65
CA ASP A 146 -5.62 -3.81 13.21
C ASP A 146 -4.53 -4.38 12.29
N LYS A 147 -3.29 -4.04 12.61
CA LYS A 147 -2.13 -4.49 11.83
C LYS A 147 -1.83 -5.97 12.02
N GLU A 148 -2.09 -6.51 13.22
CA GLU A 148 -1.85 -7.93 13.49
C GLU A 148 -2.79 -8.79 12.64
N ALA A 149 -4.07 -8.44 12.59
CA ALA A 149 -5.01 -9.11 11.70
C ALA A 149 -4.60 -8.95 10.22
N ALA A 150 -4.17 -7.75 9.79
CA ALA A 150 -3.72 -7.52 8.42
C ALA A 150 -2.50 -8.38 8.05
N TYR A 151 -1.48 -8.47 8.92
CA TYR A 151 -0.34 -9.36 8.69
C TYR A 151 -0.76 -10.84 8.65
N SER A 152 -1.62 -11.27 9.56
CA SER A 152 -2.12 -12.65 9.59
C SER A 152 -2.89 -13.01 8.32
N GLU A 153 -3.78 -12.14 7.87
CA GLU A 153 -4.63 -12.38 6.71
C GLU A 153 -3.85 -12.33 5.39
N THR A 154 -2.94 -11.35 5.23
CA THR A 154 -2.06 -11.31 4.04
C THR A 154 -1.15 -12.53 3.96
N TYR A 155 -0.67 -13.04 5.10
CA TYR A 155 0.07 -14.30 5.14
C TYR A 155 -0.83 -15.50 4.81
N ARG A 156 -2.04 -15.58 5.39
CA ARG A 156 -2.98 -16.70 5.20
C ARG A 156 -3.32 -16.91 3.73
N VAL A 157 -3.71 -15.84 3.02
CA VAL A 157 -4.14 -15.91 1.64
C VAL A 157 -2.99 -16.11 0.64
N LEU A 158 -1.74 -15.88 1.05
CA LEU A 158 -0.56 -16.08 0.22
C LEU A 158 -0.22 -17.57 0.14
N LYS A 159 0.04 -18.09 -1.05
CA LYS A 159 0.51 -19.46 -1.29
C LYS A 159 1.89 -19.69 -0.72
N LYS A 160 2.23 -20.95 -0.43
CA LYS A 160 3.61 -21.36 -0.14
C LYS A 160 4.51 -21.05 -1.33
N GLY A 161 5.68 -20.47 -1.07
CA GLY A 161 6.57 -19.93 -2.10
C GLY A 161 6.09 -18.64 -2.74
N GLY A 162 4.93 -18.10 -2.34
CA GLY A 162 4.39 -16.84 -2.84
C GLY A 162 5.14 -15.62 -2.29
N ILE A 163 4.96 -14.48 -2.96
CA ILE A 163 5.64 -13.23 -2.67
C ILE A 163 4.70 -12.26 -1.94
N PHE A 164 5.13 -11.76 -0.78
CA PHE A 164 4.52 -10.59 -0.14
C PHE A 164 5.47 -9.41 -0.29
N CYS A 165 5.06 -8.36 -0.98
CA CYS A 165 5.90 -7.20 -1.23
C CYS A 165 5.14 -5.87 -1.12
N GLY A 166 5.89 -4.80 -1.01
CA GLY A 166 5.30 -3.46 -0.94
C GLY A 166 6.13 -2.46 -0.16
N CYS A 167 5.46 -1.40 0.28
CA CYS A 167 6.06 -0.36 1.10
C CYS A 167 5.01 0.34 1.96
N PHE A 168 5.46 0.95 3.03
CA PHE A 168 4.65 1.85 3.86
C PHE A 168 5.54 2.68 4.79
N TYR A 169 4.98 3.75 5.35
CA TYR A 169 5.69 4.58 6.32
C TYR A 169 6.17 3.77 7.52
N ILE A 170 7.46 3.91 7.83
CA ILE A 170 8.11 3.42 9.04
C ILE A 170 8.71 4.58 9.84
N ALA A 171 8.64 4.49 11.16
CA ALA A 171 9.10 5.53 12.05
C ALA A 171 10.62 5.46 12.29
N ARG A 172 11.22 6.57 12.67
CA ARG A 172 12.64 6.76 13.06
C ARG A 172 13.65 6.64 11.92
N GLU A 173 13.19 6.75 10.67
CA GLU A 173 14.07 6.81 9.52
C GLU A 173 14.27 8.26 9.01
N PHE A 174 13.30 9.16 9.29
CA PHE A 174 13.38 10.55 8.86
C PHE A 174 12.58 11.46 9.82
N ASP A 175 13.25 12.17 10.71
CA ASP A 175 12.66 12.96 11.82
C ASP A 175 11.58 13.93 11.37
N ARG A 176 11.74 14.55 10.20
CA ARG A 176 10.76 15.51 9.68
C ARG A 176 9.44 14.82 9.33
N THR A 177 9.48 13.66 8.68
CA THR A 177 8.29 12.88 8.40
C THR A 177 7.62 12.44 9.68
N ASP A 178 8.38 11.95 10.67
CA ASP A 178 7.87 11.55 11.97
C ASP A 178 7.12 12.70 12.67
N TRP A 179 7.68 13.90 12.58
CA TRP A 179 7.01 15.09 13.13
C TRP A 179 5.66 15.36 12.44
N PHE A 180 5.62 15.34 11.09
CA PHE A 180 4.39 15.54 10.32
C PHE A 180 3.37 14.42 10.58
N VAL A 181 3.80 13.19 10.62
CA VAL A 181 2.94 12.04 10.93
C VAL A 181 2.29 12.24 12.29
N LYS A 182 3.07 12.52 13.33
CA LYS A 182 2.59 12.68 14.69
C LYS A 182 1.62 13.86 14.85
N HIS A 183 1.89 15.01 14.21
CA HIS A 183 1.15 16.24 14.46
C HIS A 183 0.06 16.55 13.42
N MET A 184 0.13 15.93 12.24
CA MET A 184 -0.80 16.21 11.15
C MET A 184 -1.61 14.98 10.71
N TYR A 185 -0.96 13.82 10.51
CA TYR A 185 -1.64 12.67 9.92
C TYR A 185 -2.37 11.82 10.95
N VAL A 186 -1.79 11.57 12.12
CA VAL A 186 -2.44 10.82 13.21
C VAL A 186 -3.68 11.55 13.75
N PRO A 187 -3.65 12.87 14.04
CA PRO A 187 -4.83 13.59 14.52
C PRO A 187 -5.97 13.64 13.50
N LYS A 188 -5.65 13.55 12.21
CA LYS A 188 -6.66 13.50 11.13
C LYS A 188 -7.15 12.08 10.82
N GLY A 189 -6.63 11.06 11.48
CA GLY A 189 -7.04 9.68 11.28
C GLY A 189 -6.49 9.02 10.01
N PHE A 190 -5.52 9.62 9.33
CA PHE A 190 -4.90 9.02 8.15
C PHE A 190 -3.92 7.90 8.51
N PHE A 191 -3.21 8.05 9.62
CA PHE A 191 -2.21 7.10 10.10
C PHE A 191 -2.60 6.58 11.49
N THR A 192 -2.37 5.30 11.73
CA THR A 192 -2.76 4.61 12.96
C THR A 192 -1.51 4.09 13.70
N PRO A 193 -1.15 4.65 14.87
CA PRO A 193 -0.08 4.10 15.68
C PRO A 193 -0.51 2.76 16.34
N PRO A 194 0.45 1.91 16.80
CA PRO A 194 1.90 2.11 16.72
C PRO A 194 2.45 1.90 15.31
N PHE A 195 3.61 2.51 15.03
CA PHE A 195 4.29 2.36 13.74
C PHE A 195 5.48 1.43 13.87
N GLU A 196 5.72 0.65 12.83
CA GLU A 196 6.96 -0.12 12.71
C GLU A 196 8.16 0.83 12.54
N THR A 197 9.29 0.39 13.04
CA THR A 197 10.61 0.88 12.64
C THR A 197 11.19 -0.11 11.65
N LYS A 198 12.27 0.24 10.96
CA LYS A 198 12.96 -0.69 10.05
C LYS A 198 13.33 -2.02 10.75
N ASN A 199 13.85 -1.93 11.98
CA ASN A 199 14.26 -3.13 12.73
C ASN A 199 13.04 -3.95 13.16
N SER A 200 11.99 -3.35 13.72
CA SER A 200 10.80 -4.08 14.14
C SER A 200 10.07 -4.73 12.96
N LEU A 201 10.00 -4.04 11.82
CA LEU A 201 9.43 -4.60 10.59
C LEU A 201 10.24 -5.80 10.11
N LYS A 202 11.58 -5.67 10.07
CA LYS A 202 12.46 -6.77 9.69
C LYS A 202 12.29 -7.97 10.61
N GLU A 203 12.37 -7.77 11.92
CA GLU A 203 12.19 -8.85 12.91
C GLU A 203 10.83 -9.55 12.80
N ARG A 204 9.76 -8.79 12.55
CA ARG A 204 8.42 -9.33 12.32
C ARG A 204 8.38 -10.23 11.09
N LEU A 205 8.85 -9.70 9.95
CA LEU A 205 8.79 -10.41 8.69
C LEU A 205 9.70 -11.64 8.67
N GLU A 206 10.88 -11.57 9.26
CA GLU A 206 11.77 -12.74 9.42
C GLU A 206 11.18 -13.87 10.31
N LYS A 207 10.27 -13.53 11.22
CA LYS A 207 9.54 -14.53 12.03
C LYS A 207 8.39 -15.18 11.29
N MET A 208 7.81 -14.47 10.30
CA MET A 208 6.62 -14.93 9.58
C MET A 208 6.95 -15.64 8.28
N TYR A 209 8.02 -15.26 7.60
CA TYR A 209 8.34 -15.67 6.23
C TYR A 209 9.68 -16.43 6.20
N GLU A 210 9.83 -17.33 5.22
CA GLU A 210 11.09 -18.06 5.01
C GLU A 210 12.26 -17.13 4.63
N LYS A 211 11.93 -16.08 3.87
CA LYS A 211 12.88 -15.03 3.49
C LYS A 211 12.20 -13.68 3.62
N ALA A 212 12.91 -12.71 4.16
CA ALA A 212 12.44 -11.34 4.26
C ALA A 212 13.61 -10.38 3.98
N ASP A 213 13.44 -9.53 2.98
CA ASP A 213 14.31 -8.39 2.72
C ASP A 213 13.57 -7.10 3.08
N VAL A 214 14.23 -6.24 3.86
CA VAL A 214 13.67 -4.97 4.30
C VAL A 214 14.73 -3.88 4.21
N HIS A 215 14.44 -2.86 3.45
CA HIS A 215 15.25 -1.66 3.40
C HIS A 215 14.39 -0.40 3.51
N SER A 216 14.99 0.77 3.59
CA SER A 216 14.27 2.04 3.66
C SER A 216 14.74 3.00 2.58
N VAL A 217 13.80 3.78 2.06
CA VAL A 217 14.04 4.97 1.24
C VAL A 217 13.44 6.13 2.02
N ASN A 218 14.27 6.84 2.79
CA ASN A 218 13.83 7.75 3.85
C ASN A 218 12.82 7.04 4.78
N ALA A 219 11.65 7.61 5.01
CA ALA A 219 10.62 7.06 5.89
C ALA A 219 9.73 5.98 5.23
N GLU A 220 10.03 5.58 3.98
CA GLU A 220 9.35 4.47 3.31
C GLU A 220 10.10 3.17 3.56
N GLY A 221 9.51 2.26 4.31
CA GLY A 221 9.99 0.89 4.51
C GLY A 221 9.53 0.01 3.35
N VAL A 222 10.48 -0.43 2.53
CA VAL A 222 10.24 -1.32 1.40
C VAL A 222 10.57 -2.75 1.81
N PHE A 223 9.71 -3.69 1.45
CA PHE A 223 9.88 -5.09 1.84
C PHE A 223 9.53 -6.06 0.70
N CYS A 224 10.22 -7.21 0.72
CA CYS A 224 9.93 -8.37 -0.11
C CYS A 224 10.13 -9.64 0.71
N CYS A 225 9.10 -10.49 0.77
CA CYS A 225 9.09 -11.72 1.57
C CYS A 225 8.67 -12.91 0.72
N ILE A 226 9.20 -14.08 1.05
CA ILE A 226 8.79 -15.38 0.48
C ILE A 226 8.18 -16.23 1.59
N LYS A 227 6.96 -16.74 1.39
CA LYS A 227 6.26 -17.63 2.32
C LYS A 227 6.72 -19.08 2.18
#